data_fce7fbcc8a2dc4371ed2dffb18ca4758
#
_entry.id   fce7fbcc8a2dc4371ed2dffb18ca4758
#
_cell.length_a   1.000
_cell.length_b   1.000
_cell.length_c   1.000
_cell.angle_alpha   90.00
_cell.angle_beta   90.00
_cell.angle_gamma   90.00
#
_symmetry.space_group_name_H-M   'P 1'
#
loop_
_entity.id
_entity.type
_entity.pdbx_description
1 polymer ?
#
loop_
_entity_poly.entity_id
_entity_poly.type
_entity_poly.pdbx_seq_one_letter_code
_entity_poly.pdbx_strand_id
1 'polypeptide(L)'
;NILKSTLKGMHKCVDNITEQLNIDTILVDGNQFNFYMDKNGECINHKCVVNGDDTYKSIAAASILAKVNRDNYINNLCEEYPELKKYDIHNNKGYGTKKHLNAIKEYGITKWHRKTFGICKEYS
;
A
#
# COMPACT_ATOMS: atom_id res chain seq x y z
N ASN A 1 0.92 13.59 -3.21
CA ASN A 1 2.23 12.94 -3.28
C ASN A 1 2.15 11.54 -2.70
N ILE A 2 2.55 10.54 -3.49
CA ILE A 2 2.43 9.12 -3.12
C ILE A 2 3.31 8.75 -1.91
N LEU A 3 4.52 9.28 -1.84
CA LEU A 3 5.42 9.03 -0.70
C LEU A 3 4.80 9.52 0.60
N LYS A 4 4.28 10.73 0.61
CA LYS A 4 3.60 11.32 1.78
C LYS A 4 2.41 10.48 2.23
N SER A 5 1.61 10.00 1.28
CA SER A 5 0.47 9.13 1.57
C SER A 5 0.89 7.78 2.13
N THR A 6 1.96 7.20 1.58
CA THR A 6 2.53 5.93 2.06
C THR A 6 3.04 6.05 3.49
N LEU A 7 3.82 7.09 3.78
CA LEU A 7 4.34 7.33 5.14
C LEU A 7 3.21 7.56 6.15
N LYS A 8 2.18 8.29 5.76
CA LYS A 8 0.98 8.48 6.59
C LYS A 8 0.27 7.16 6.87
N GLY A 9 0.14 6.30 5.87
CA GLY A 9 -0.43 4.96 6.01
C GLY A 9 0.39 4.09 6.96
N MET A 10 1.72 4.13 6.85
CA MET A 10 2.63 3.40 7.74
C MET A 10 2.47 3.85 9.19
N HIS A 11 2.43 5.17 9.44
CA HIS A 11 2.20 5.72 10.78
C HIS A 11 0.86 5.27 11.35
N LYS A 12 -0.19 5.24 10.53
CA LYS A 12 -1.50 4.74 10.95
C LYS A 12 -1.49 3.26 11.34
N CYS A 13 -0.72 2.44 10.64
CA CYS A 13 -0.51 1.04 11.01
C CYS A 13 0.17 0.93 12.39
N VAL A 14 1.19 1.75 12.64
CA VAL A 14 1.87 1.79 13.94
C VAL A 14 0.93 2.26 15.04
N ASP A 15 0.09 3.28 14.79
CA ASP A 15 -0.95 3.72 15.73
C ASP A 15 -1.82 2.55 16.19
N ASN A 16 -2.32 1.76 15.23
CA ASN A 16 -3.19 0.62 15.53
C ASN A 16 -2.48 -0.46 16.37
N ILE A 17 -1.20 -0.69 16.11
CA ILE A 17 -0.42 -1.69 16.87
C ILE A 17 -0.12 -1.19 18.27
N THR A 18 0.22 0.09 18.44
CA THR A 18 0.54 0.68 19.75
C THR A 18 -0.64 0.72 20.71
N GLU A 19 -1.87 0.63 20.21
CA GLU A 19 -3.06 0.48 21.05
C GLU A 19 -3.10 -0.86 21.78
N GLN A 20 -2.42 -1.88 21.26
CA GLN A 20 -2.48 -3.26 21.77
C GLN A 20 -1.15 -3.73 22.35
N LEU A 21 -0.03 -3.23 21.86
CA LEU A 21 1.30 -3.70 22.19
C LEU A 21 2.25 -2.53 22.43
N ASN A 22 3.22 -2.73 23.33
CA ASN A 22 4.36 -1.85 23.45
C ASN A 22 5.37 -2.16 22.35
N ILE A 23 5.85 -1.14 21.66
CA ILE A 23 6.81 -1.28 20.57
C ILE A 23 8.12 -0.63 21.00
N ASP A 24 9.22 -1.37 20.93
CA ASP A 24 10.56 -0.85 21.19
C ASP A 24 11.18 -0.22 19.96
N THR A 25 11.06 -0.90 18.81
CA THR A 25 11.68 -0.48 17.55
C THR A 25 10.81 -0.84 16.37
N ILE A 26 10.74 0.08 15.40
CA ILE A 26 10.08 -0.14 14.12
C ILE A 26 11.14 -0.46 13.08
N LEU A 27 11.03 -1.61 12.42
CA LEU A 27 11.86 -1.95 11.27
C LEU A 27 11.11 -1.63 9.99
N VAL A 28 11.73 -0.82 9.14
CA VAL A 28 11.13 -0.33 7.91
C VAL A 28 11.91 -0.87 6.72
N ASP A 29 11.22 -1.55 5.79
CA ASP A 29 11.81 -1.95 4.53
C ASP A 29 11.99 -0.71 3.63
N GLY A 30 13.21 -0.50 3.14
CA GLY A 30 13.56 0.66 2.34
C GLY A 30 14.38 1.70 3.09
N ASN A 31 14.36 2.94 2.58
CA ASN A 31 15.19 4.05 3.09
C ASN A 31 14.39 5.29 3.47
N GLN A 32 13.07 5.21 3.48
CA GLN A 32 12.18 6.34 3.72
C GLN A 32 11.26 6.08 4.90
N PHE A 33 11.43 6.84 5.95
CA PHE A 33 10.50 6.87 7.07
C PHE A 33 10.68 8.16 7.88
N ASN A 34 9.56 8.73 8.33
CA ASN A 34 9.58 9.84 9.28
C ASN A 34 9.53 9.25 10.69
N PHE A 35 10.25 9.85 11.62
CA PHE A 35 10.19 9.38 13.00
C PHE A 35 8.74 9.38 13.50
N TYR A 36 8.40 8.37 14.29
CA TYR A 36 7.06 8.16 14.82
C TYR A 36 7.00 8.61 16.29
N MET A 37 6.00 9.41 16.59
CA MET A 37 5.70 9.82 17.97
C MET A 37 4.36 9.23 18.36
N ASP A 38 4.32 8.55 19.50
CA ASP A 38 3.07 7.99 20.02
C ASP A 38 2.16 9.07 20.65
N LYS A 39 0.96 8.68 21.06
CA LYS A 39 0.00 9.60 21.69
C LYS A 39 0.44 10.17 23.04
N ASN A 40 1.46 9.60 23.67
CA ASN A 40 2.07 10.10 24.90
C ASN A 40 3.23 11.08 24.62
N GLY A 41 3.52 11.37 23.36
CA GLY A 41 4.60 12.26 22.95
C GLY A 41 5.98 11.59 22.96
N GLU A 42 6.07 10.27 23.09
CA GLU A 42 7.31 9.52 23.05
C GLU A 42 7.65 9.07 21.64
N CYS A 43 8.89 9.31 21.21
CA CYS A 43 9.36 8.83 19.93
C CYS A 43 9.72 7.35 20.02
N ILE A 44 9.22 6.55 19.08
CA ILE A 44 9.62 5.15 18.94
C ILE A 44 10.78 5.08 17.95
N ASN A 45 11.86 4.41 18.35
CA ASN A 45 13.02 4.22 17.49
C ASN A 45 12.63 3.45 16.22
N HIS A 46 13.21 3.84 15.09
CA HIS A 46 13.05 3.12 13.85
C HIS A 46 14.39 2.87 13.17
N LYS A 47 14.44 1.85 12.36
CA LYS A 47 15.57 1.51 11.51
C LYS A 47 15.08 1.22 10.09
N CYS A 48 15.55 1.97 9.13
CA CYS A 48 15.30 1.70 7.71
C CYS A 48 16.35 0.71 7.21
N VAL A 49 15.90 -0.33 6.53
CA VAL A 49 16.76 -1.39 6.00
C VAL A 49 16.44 -1.61 4.54
N VAL A 50 17.36 -1.25 3.66
CA VAL A 50 17.22 -1.52 2.22
C VAL A 50 17.27 -3.02 2.00
N ASN A 51 16.33 -3.58 1.23
CA ASN A 51 16.14 -5.02 1.06
C ASN A 51 15.96 -5.74 2.40
N GLY A 52 15.16 -5.14 3.30
CA GLY A 52 14.94 -5.66 4.64
C GLY A 52 14.31 -7.04 4.67
N ASP A 53 13.49 -7.38 3.67
CA ASP A 53 12.88 -8.69 3.51
C ASP A 53 13.90 -9.82 3.32
N ASP A 54 15.06 -9.53 2.73
CA ASP A 54 16.18 -10.48 2.61
C ASP A 54 17.01 -10.58 3.89
N THR A 55 16.97 -9.57 4.75
CA THR A 55 17.83 -9.44 5.92
C THR A 55 17.14 -9.81 7.23
N TYR A 56 15.86 -9.43 7.39
CA TYR A 56 15.08 -9.64 8.61
C TYR A 56 13.85 -10.51 8.34
N LYS A 57 13.73 -11.61 9.07
CA LYS A 57 12.57 -12.52 8.97
C LYS A 57 11.25 -11.82 9.32
N SER A 58 11.27 -10.90 10.27
CA SER A 58 10.08 -10.13 10.66
C SER A 58 9.60 -9.22 9.52
N ILE A 59 10.52 -8.59 8.78
CA ILE A 59 10.18 -7.79 7.60
C ILE A 59 9.63 -8.67 6.49
N ALA A 60 10.26 -9.82 6.22
CA ALA A 60 9.79 -10.79 5.23
C ALA A 60 8.36 -11.27 5.55
N ALA A 61 8.10 -11.62 6.80
CA ALA A 61 6.76 -12.04 7.25
C ALA A 61 5.73 -10.91 7.08
N ALA A 62 6.07 -9.69 7.47
CA ALA A 62 5.20 -8.53 7.29
C ALA A 62 4.88 -8.26 5.82
N SER A 63 5.86 -8.40 4.92
CA SER A 63 5.69 -8.24 3.48
C SER A 63 4.70 -9.26 2.91
N ILE A 64 4.80 -10.52 3.33
CA ILE A 64 3.88 -11.58 2.89
C ILE A 64 2.45 -11.27 3.37
N LEU A 65 2.29 -10.91 4.64
CA LEU A 65 0.98 -10.58 5.20
C LEU A 65 0.35 -9.37 4.49
N ALA A 66 1.13 -8.33 4.25
CA ALA A 66 0.66 -7.13 3.55
C ALA A 66 0.21 -7.46 2.13
N LYS A 67 0.97 -8.26 1.40
CA LYS A 67 0.64 -8.69 0.04
C LYS A 67 -0.64 -9.53 0.00
N VAL A 68 -0.73 -10.55 0.84
CA VAL A 68 -1.90 -11.45 0.87
C VAL A 68 -3.18 -10.67 1.24
N ASN A 69 -3.10 -9.82 2.27
CA ASN A 69 -4.24 -9.01 2.68
C ASN A 69 -4.67 -8.02 1.59
N ARG A 70 -3.70 -7.41 0.90
CA ARG A 70 -4.01 -6.51 -0.22
C ARG A 70 -4.67 -7.25 -1.38
N ASP A 71 -4.14 -8.41 -1.76
CA ASP A 71 -4.71 -9.22 -2.84
C ASP A 71 -6.14 -9.66 -2.51
N ASN A 72 -6.40 -10.07 -1.27
CA ASN A 72 -7.74 -10.43 -0.80
C ASN A 72 -8.69 -9.22 -0.83
N TYR A 73 -8.21 -8.06 -0.39
CA TYR A 73 -8.99 -6.82 -0.47
C TYR A 73 -9.40 -6.49 -1.90
N ILE A 74 -8.45 -6.57 -2.84
CA ILE A 74 -8.73 -6.30 -4.26
C ILE A 74 -9.71 -7.32 -4.84
N ASN A 75 -9.56 -8.60 -4.53
CA ASN A 75 -10.48 -9.64 -4.97
C ASN A 75 -11.90 -9.38 -4.46
N ASN A 76 -12.05 -9.05 -3.19
CA ASN A 76 -13.35 -8.72 -2.60
C ASN A 76 -13.95 -7.46 -3.24
N LEU A 77 -13.10 -6.47 -3.54
CA LEU A 77 -13.54 -5.26 -4.22
C LEU A 77 -14.08 -5.55 -5.61
N CYS A 78 -13.45 -6.45 -6.36
CA CYS A 78 -13.91 -6.86 -7.69
C CYS A 78 -15.21 -7.68 -7.63
N GLU A 79 -15.46 -8.43 -6.55
CA GLU A 79 -16.73 -9.10 -6.33
C GLU A 79 -17.86 -8.13 -6.02
N GLU A 80 -17.59 -7.11 -5.20
CA GLU A 80 -18.56 -6.07 -4.85
C GLU A 80 -18.83 -5.11 -6.02
N TYR A 81 -17.80 -4.81 -6.81
CA TYR A 81 -17.87 -3.93 -7.99
C TYR A 81 -17.41 -4.67 -9.25
N PRO A 82 -18.29 -5.51 -9.85
CA PRO A 82 -17.93 -6.35 -11.00
C PRO A 82 -17.43 -5.57 -12.22
N GLU A 83 -17.78 -4.29 -12.34
CA GLU A 83 -17.28 -3.41 -13.41
C GLU A 83 -15.75 -3.26 -13.41
N LEU A 84 -15.09 -3.53 -12.30
CA LEU A 84 -13.62 -3.52 -12.23
C LEU A 84 -12.98 -4.68 -12.98
N LYS A 85 -13.74 -5.75 -13.25
CA LYS A 85 -13.24 -6.92 -13.97
C LYS A 85 -12.88 -6.60 -15.43
N LYS A 86 -13.53 -5.63 -16.06
CA LYS A 86 -13.17 -5.19 -17.41
C LYS A 86 -11.79 -4.52 -17.50
N TYR A 87 -11.26 -4.05 -16.37
CA TYR A 87 -9.89 -3.54 -16.24
C TYR A 87 -8.92 -4.65 -15.83
N ASP A 88 -9.38 -5.88 -15.71
CA ASP A 88 -8.61 -7.05 -15.25
C ASP A 88 -8.03 -6.89 -13.82
N ILE A 89 -8.64 -6.05 -12.99
CA ILE A 89 -8.15 -5.70 -11.65
C ILE A 89 -8.05 -6.95 -10.75
N HIS A 90 -8.96 -7.90 -10.89
CA HIS A 90 -8.93 -9.17 -10.14
C HIS A 90 -7.65 -9.99 -10.41
N ASN A 91 -7.02 -9.83 -11.56
CA ASN A 91 -5.76 -10.48 -11.92
C ASN A 91 -4.54 -9.58 -11.72
N ASN A 92 -4.60 -8.32 -12.20
CA ASN A 92 -3.45 -7.42 -12.15
C ASN A 92 -3.28 -6.67 -10.83
N LYS A 93 -4.26 -6.74 -9.93
CA LYS A 93 -4.25 -6.09 -8.60
C LYS A 93 -4.01 -4.57 -8.65
N GLY A 94 -4.39 -3.94 -9.76
CA GLY A 94 -4.24 -2.51 -9.96
C GLY A 94 -2.93 -2.09 -10.64
N TYR A 95 -2.05 -3.03 -10.96
CA TYR A 95 -0.83 -2.72 -11.72
C TYR A 95 -1.14 -2.37 -13.18
N GLY A 96 -0.24 -1.58 -13.79
CA GLY A 96 -0.40 -1.07 -15.16
C GLY A 96 -0.07 -2.08 -16.25
N THR A 97 -0.74 -3.23 -16.24
CA THR A 97 -0.63 -4.21 -17.32
C THR A 97 -1.23 -3.66 -18.61
N LYS A 98 -0.89 -4.27 -19.73
CA LYS A 98 -1.44 -3.89 -21.05
C LYS A 98 -2.97 -3.92 -21.06
N LYS A 99 -3.59 -4.94 -20.46
CA LYS A 99 -5.04 -5.03 -20.33
C LYS A 99 -5.64 -3.88 -19.53
N HIS A 100 -5.03 -3.53 -18.41
CA HIS A 100 -5.48 -2.43 -17.56
C HIS A 100 -5.39 -1.09 -18.28
N LEU A 101 -4.25 -0.81 -18.92
CA LEU A 101 -4.04 0.43 -19.67
C LEU A 101 -4.99 0.54 -20.86
N ASN A 102 -5.21 -0.55 -21.59
CA ASN A 102 -6.16 -0.57 -22.71
C ASN A 102 -7.60 -0.33 -22.24
N ALA A 103 -7.98 -0.92 -21.10
CA ALA A 103 -9.30 -0.69 -20.51
C ALA A 103 -9.49 0.77 -20.09
N ILE A 104 -8.47 1.42 -19.55
CA ILE A 104 -8.53 2.87 -19.22
C ILE A 104 -8.76 3.68 -20.50
N LYS A 105 -8.08 3.36 -21.59
CA LYS A 105 -8.26 4.04 -22.88
C LYS A 105 -9.68 3.86 -23.44
N GLU A 106 -10.27 2.69 -23.24
CA GLU A 106 -11.59 2.36 -23.77
C GLU A 106 -12.73 2.88 -22.89
N TYR A 107 -12.62 2.73 -21.56
CA TYR A 107 -13.70 2.98 -20.59
C TYR A 107 -13.48 4.21 -19.71
N GLY A 108 -12.30 4.82 -19.77
CA GLY A 108 -11.92 5.88 -18.84
C GLY A 108 -11.49 5.34 -17.48
N ILE A 109 -11.37 6.23 -16.51
CA ILE A 109 -10.98 5.89 -15.14
C ILE A 109 -12.22 5.70 -14.24
N THR A 110 -12.03 4.97 -13.15
CA THR A 110 -13.02 4.82 -12.08
C THR A 110 -12.62 5.64 -10.86
N LYS A 111 -13.50 5.71 -9.85
CA LYS A 111 -13.20 6.35 -8.56
C LYS A 111 -12.00 5.72 -7.83
N TRP A 112 -11.63 4.49 -8.18
CA TRP A 112 -10.53 3.73 -7.59
C TRP A 112 -9.17 4.05 -8.21
N HIS A 113 -9.15 4.69 -9.38
CA HIS A 113 -7.91 5.09 -10.04
C HIS A 113 -7.34 6.37 -9.43
N ARG A 114 -6.02 6.44 -9.39
CA ARG A 114 -5.32 7.66 -8.97
C ARG A 114 -5.29 8.66 -10.12
N LYS A 115 -6.14 9.67 -10.05
CA LYS A 115 -6.37 10.65 -11.14
C LYS A 115 -5.11 11.31 -11.68
N THR A 116 -4.10 11.49 -10.86
CA THR A 116 -2.86 12.20 -11.22
C THR A 116 -1.70 11.27 -11.58
N PHE A 117 -1.96 9.96 -11.68
CA PHE A 117 -0.91 8.96 -11.91
C PHE A 117 -0.96 8.40 -13.33
N GLY A 118 0.20 8.42 -14.02
CA GLY A 118 0.36 7.82 -15.34
C GLY A 118 -0.70 8.28 -16.34
N ILE A 119 -1.20 7.36 -17.13
CA ILE A 119 -2.22 7.60 -18.15
C ILE A 119 -3.55 8.12 -17.56
N CYS A 120 -3.82 7.89 -16.28
CA CYS A 120 -5.06 8.36 -15.66
C CYS A 120 -5.24 9.88 -15.73
N LYS A 121 -4.15 10.63 -15.82
CA LYS A 121 -4.18 12.10 -15.99
C LYS A 121 -4.94 12.55 -17.22
N GLU A 122 -4.88 11.76 -18.27
CA GLU A 122 -5.51 12.08 -19.56
C GLU A 122 -7.02 11.82 -19.56
N TYR A 123 -7.49 11.06 -18.58
CA TYR A 123 -8.89 10.61 -18.47
C TYR A 123 -9.58 11.12 -17.19
N SER A 124 -8.94 12.00 -16.47
CA SER A 124 -9.49 12.57 -15.23
C SER A 124 -10.24 13.89 -15.46
#